data_0e7399d7eabc15a0f8b787f56f683f8d
#
_entry.id   0e7399d7eabc15a0f8b787f56f683f8d
#
_cell.length_a   1.000
_cell.length_b   1.000
_cell.length_c   1.000
_cell.angle_alpha   90.00
_cell.angle_beta   90.00
_cell.angle_gamma   90.00
#
_symmetry.space_group_name_H-M   'P 1'
#
loop_
_entity.id
_entity.type
_entity.pdbx_description
1 polymer ?
#
loop_
_entity_poly.entity_id
_entity_poly.type
_entity_poly.pdbx_seq_one_letter_code
_entity_poly.pdbx_strand_id
1 'polypeptide(L)' 'MAEMEIDVRWQTCPTPLVKCRKAFKTASPGDILIVKGTHQASKKEIPMACEALGLKVLGIEDKEEGKEWEIRILR' A
#
# COMPACT_ATOMS: atom_id res chain seq x y z
N MET A 1 -7.57 -16.22 -5.03
CA MET A 1 -7.20 -14.80 -5.03
C MET A 1 -8.09 -14.05 -4.07
N ALA A 2 -7.49 -13.38 -3.12
CA ALA A 2 -8.21 -12.57 -2.15
C ALA A 2 -7.74 -11.13 -2.24
N GLU A 3 -8.62 -10.21 -1.89
CA GLU A 3 -8.26 -8.81 -1.78
C GLU A 3 -8.19 -8.45 -0.30
N MET A 4 -7.10 -7.81 0.10
CA MET A 4 -6.92 -7.32 1.46
C MET A 4 -6.86 -5.80 1.43
N GLU A 5 -7.66 -5.16 2.27
CA GLU A 5 -7.68 -3.71 2.37
C GLU A 5 -6.91 -3.27 3.60
N ILE A 6 -5.97 -2.36 3.41
CA ILE A 6 -5.14 -1.82 4.49
C ILE A 6 -5.42 -0.34 4.59
N ASP A 7 -6.02 0.08 5.70
CA ASP A 7 -6.35 1.48 5.92
C ASP A 7 -5.28 2.12 6.79
N VAL A 8 -4.49 3.01 6.19
CA VAL A 8 -3.47 3.78 6.89
C VAL A 8 -3.73 5.29 6.78
N ARG A 9 -4.99 5.65 6.53
CA ARG A 9 -5.39 7.05 6.48
C ARG A 9 -5.12 7.72 7.83
N TRP A 10 -4.69 8.99 7.76
CA TRP A 10 -4.39 9.82 8.93
C TRP A 10 -3.18 9.36 9.74
N GLN A 11 -2.42 8.40 9.24
CA GLN A 11 -1.19 7.93 9.86
C GLN A 11 0.02 8.46 9.09
N THR A 12 1.10 8.72 9.82
CA THR A 12 2.33 9.24 9.24
C THR A 12 3.42 8.17 9.24
N CYS A 13 4.46 8.39 8.41
CA CYS A 13 5.61 7.51 8.34
C CYS A 13 6.24 7.35 9.75
N PRO A 14 6.68 6.14 10.16
CA PRO A 14 6.78 4.91 9.38
C PRO A 14 5.57 3.96 9.50
N THR A 15 4.49 4.38 10.15
CA THR A 15 3.35 3.49 10.43
C THR A 15 2.72 2.87 9.19
N PRO A 16 2.43 3.62 8.09
CA PRO A 16 1.88 3.00 6.89
C PRO A 16 2.79 1.91 6.32
N LEU A 17 4.09 2.17 6.27
CA LEU A 17 5.06 1.22 5.74
C LEU A 17 5.13 -0.05 6.59
N VAL A 18 5.13 0.09 7.91
CA VAL A 18 5.15 -1.05 8.83
C VAL A 18 3.90 -1.90 8.67
N LYS A 19 2.72 -1.29 8.57
CA LYS A 19 1.46 -2.00 8.36
C LYS A 19 1.46 -2.76 7.04
N CYS A 20 1.96 -2.15 5.97
CA CYS A 20 2.05 -2.79 4.68
C CYS A 20 2.97 -4.01 4.72
N ARG A 21 4.12 -3.91 5.38
CA ARG A 21 5.03 -5.04 5.52
C ARG A 21 4.41 -6.21 6.25
N LYS A 22 3.66 -5.94 7.31
CA LYS A 22 2.94 -6.99 8.05
C LYS A 22 1.91 -7.67 7.18
N ALA A 23 1.15 -6.90 6.42
CA ALA A 23 0.15 -7.44 5.51
C ALA A 23 0.78 -8.29 4.41
N PHE A 24 1.91 -7.88 3.86
CA PHE A 24 2.64 -8.65 2.85
C PHE A 24 3.05 -10.02 3.37
N LYS A 25 3.43 -10.12 4.63
CA LYS A 25 3.82 -11.39 5.23
C LYS A 25 2.65 -12.36 5.39
N THR A 26 1.46 -11.83 5.63
CA THR A 26 0.26 -12.65 5.81
C THR A 26 -0.47 -12.96 4.51
N ALA A 27 -0.24 -12.18 3.47
CA ALA A 27 -0.87 -12.40 2.17
C ALA A 27 -0.26 -13.60 1.44
N SER A 28 -1.10 -14.30 0.70
CA SER A 28 -0.66 -15.43 -0.13
C SER A 28 -0.31 -14.97 -1.53
N PRO A 29 0.56 -15.70 -2.28
CA PRO A 29 0.84 -15.36 -3.67
C PRO A 29 -0.45 -15.27 -4.50
N GLY A 30 -0.58 -14.19 -5.26
CA GLY A 30 -1.78 -13.91 -6.05
C GLY A 30 -2.80 -13.01 -5.36
N ASP A 31 -2.63 -12.73 -4.08
CA ASP A 31 -3.51 -11.80 -3.36
C ASP A 31 -3.23 -10.36 -3.77
N ILE A 32 -4.28 -9.56 -3.80
CA ILE A 32 -4.18 -8.13 -4.09
C ILE A 32 -4.32 -7.35 -2.79
N LEU A 33 -3.36 -6.47 -2.55
CA LEU A 33 -3.35 -5.61 -1.38
C LEU A 33 -3.75 -4.20 -1.81
N ILE A 34 -4.77 -3.65 -1.19
CA ILE A 34 -5.26 -2.31 -1.47
C ILE A 34 -4.93 -1.43 -0.27
N VAL A 35 -3.99 -0.52 -0.42
CA VAL A 35 -3.53 0.36 0.66
C VAL A 35 -4.15 1.73 0.48
N LYS A 36 -4.88 2.19 1.47
CA LYS A 36 -5.49 3.53 1.48
C LYS A 36 -4.78 4.40 2.48
N GLY A 37 -4.40 5.60 2.07
CA GLY A 37 -3.69 6.51 2.94
C GLY A 37 -3.83 7.97 2.55
N THR A 38 -3.28 8.83 3.40
CA THR A 38 -3.32 10.28 3.21
C THR A 38 -1.93 10.92 3.27
N HIS A 39 -0.95 10.23 3.84
CA HIS A 39 0.41 10.75 4.00
C HIS A 39 1.16 10.71 2.67
N GLN A 40 1.56 11.88 2.15
CA GLN A 40 2.14 11.98 0.81
C GLN A 40 3.50 11.30 0.69
N ALA A 41 4.34 11.35 1.70
CA ALA A 41 5.63 10.67 1.66
C ALA A 41 5.46 9.15 1.56
N SER A 42 4.48 8.59 2.27
CA SER A 42 4.18 7.16 2.22
C SER A 42 3.72 6.72 0.84
N LYS A 43 3.03 7.59 0.10
CA LYS A 43 2.61 7.31 -1.27
C LYS A 43 3.79 6.97 -2.17
N LYS A 44 4.95 7.57 -1.92
CA LYS A 44 6.18 7.30 -2.68
C LYS A 44 6.96 6.13 -2.07
N GLU A 45 7.01 6.05 -0.76
CA GLU A 45 7.82 5.04 -0.05
C GLU A 45 7.26 3.63 -0.20
N ILE A 46 5.95 3.48 -0.18
CA ILE A 46 5.32 2.16 -0.28
C ILE A 46 5.64 1.47 -1.61
N PRO A 47 5.48 2.11 -2.78
CA PRO A 47 5.87 1.48 -4.04
C PRO A 47 7.35 1.12 -4.11
N MET A 48 8.22 1.96 -3.56
CA MET A 48 9.66 1.67 -3.53
C MET A 48 9.96 0.44 -2.69
N ALA A 49 9.33 0.31 -1.53
CA ALA A 49 9.48 -0.86 -0.68
C ALA A 49 8.95 -2.12 -1.34
N CYS A 50 7.84 -2.02 -2.08
CA CYS A 50 7.27 -3.14 -2.83
C CYS A 50 8.24 -3.64 -3.89
N GLU A 51 8.86 -2.75 -4.64
CA GLU A 51 9.85 -3.13 -5.65
C GLU A 51 11.04 -3.85 -5.01
N ALA A 52 11.52 -3.35 -3.87
CA ALA A 52 12.62 -3.97 -3.15
C ALA A 52 12.27 -5.38 -2.66
N LEU A 53 11.00 -5.64 -2.38
CA LEU A 53 10.52 -6.94 -1.92
C LEU A 53 10.10 -7.87 -3.06
N GLY A 54 10.21 -7.43 -4.31
CA GLY A 54 9.80 -8.22 -5.47
C GLY A 54 8.29 -8.25 -5.70
N LEU A 55 7.56 -7.32 -5.12
CA LEU A 55 6.11 -7.20 -5.30
C LEU A 55 5.82 -6.28 -6.49
N LYS A 56 4.68 -6.51 -7.14
CA LYS A 56 4.27 -5.71 -8.29
C LYS A 56 3.24 -4.68 -7.88
N VAL A 57 3.51 -3.41 -8.13
CA VAL A 57 2.55 -2.33 -7.93
C VAL A 57 1.66 -2.25 -9.18
N LEU A 58 0.37 -2.52 -9.00
CA LEU A 58 -0.59 -2.53 -10.11
C LEU A 58 -1.05 -1.14 -10.50
N GLY A 59 -1.11 -0.22 -9.54
CA GLY A 59 -1.51 1.14 -9.83
C GLY A 59 -1.61 1.98 -8.58
N ILE A 60 -1.61 3.29 -8.77
CA ILE A 60 -1.77 4.28 -7.71
C ILE A 60 -2.84 5.25 -8.16
N GLU A 61 -3.87 5.43 -7.36
CA GLU A 61 -4.94 6.39 -7.63
C GLU A 61 -4.95 7.48 -6.56
N ASP A 62 -5.09 8.72 -7.00
CA ASP A 62 -5.36 9.84 -6.10
C ASP A 62 -6.86 10.04 -6.01
N LYS A 63 -7.37 10.22 -4.79
CA LYS A 63 -8.78 10.46 -4.51
C LYS A 63 -8.92 11.74 -3.71
N GLU A 64 -10.14 12.30 -3.69
CA GLU A 64 -10.45 13.52 -2.95
C GLU A 64 -9.46 14.66 -3.21
N GLU A 65 -9.23 14.95 -4.49
CA GLU A 65 -8.36 16.04 -4.95
C GLU A 65 -6.92 15.89 -4.46
N GLY A 66 -6.43 14.65 -4.34
CA GLY A 66 -5.06 14.37 -3.92
C GLY A 66 -4.88 14.28 -2.41
N LYS A 67 -5.95 14.39 -1.63
CA LYS A 67 -5.88 14.26 -0.18
C LYS A 67 -5.78 12.81 0.28
N GLU A 68 -6.35 11.91 -0.51
CA GLU A 68 -6.26 10.47 -0.25
C GLU A 68 -5.67 9.77 -1.46
N TRP A 69 -5.00 8.65 -1.22
CA TRP A 69 -4.47 7.81 -2.28
C TRP A 69 -4.76 6.34 -1.99
N GLU A 70 -4.78 5.56 -3.08
CA GLU A 70 -4.98 4.13 -3.00
C GLU A 70 -3.93 3.44 -3.87
N ILE A 71 -3.21 2.49 -3.28
CA ILE A 71 -2.17 1.74 -3.97
C ILE A 71 -2.60 0.29 -4.05
N ARG A 72 -2.60 -0.28 -5.25
CA ARG A 72 -2.91 -1.69 -5.47
C ARG A 72 -1.63 -2.44 -5.74
N ILE A 73 -1.41 -3.50 -4.98
CA ILE A 73 -0.17 -4.27 -5.01
C ILE A 73 -0.51 -5.74 -5.17
N LEU A 74 0.13 -6.39 -6.14
CA LEU A 74 0.03 -7.83 -6.34
C LEU A 74 1.17 -8.52 -5.60
N ARG A 75 0.80 -9.46 -4.73
CA ARG A 75 1.79 -10.26 -4.03
C ARG A 75 2.34 -11.37 -4.94
#